data_b11ad3cbd5bdb2066402d4f846cace51
#
_entry.id   b11ad3cbd5bdb2066402d4f846cace51
#
_cell.length_a   1.000
_cell.length_b   1.000
_cell.length_c   1.000
_cell.angle_alpha   90.00
_cell.angle_beta   90.00
_cell.angle_gamma   90.00
#
_symmetry.space_group_name_H-M   'P 1'
#
loop_
_entity.id
_entity.type
_entity.pdbx_description
1 polymer ?
#
loop_
_entity_poly.entity_id
_entity_poly.type
_entity_poly.pdbx_seq_one_letter_code
_entity_poly.pdbx_strand_id
1 'polypeptide(L)'
;PDDQPASSVYLKREFSSHWKDLFLPLFKGLGVLTKSRCEWEHLWALRQQGIFCPEPIAYAQAGWIRPRGFLALAPLPGVPLFQFWKNRQWTEHRKTRHRIIRTIAESVAHLHNAGFDQPDLYSKHLWIELLPETCRIYFIDFQRSRRLRKLSLRVRWKNLASLNASVSAGHATWTDRLFFLRHYLKIAGLNSHFRHAVKAILARNNRLKKRHKFRHWDSLVTKSSIRSQPIFRLDQSHMWVNKDFHQVLSSAGFSNVKAIMKQSSGTLLRRLPNRENWRYEFTQENHLSTIVGYLKRHCEKKRLWKRLNFHYQHQLTSEGCQEAHNVLTLEHNGILRMRLMAFGEHK
;
A
#
# COMPACT_ATOMS: atom_id res chain seq x y z
N PRO A 1 32.14 37.96 4.44
CA PRO A 1 30.89 37.34 4.78
C PRO A 1 30.83 36.04 4.04
N ASP A 2 31.00 34.94 4.83
CA ASP A 2 31.15 33.58 4.33
C ASP A 2 29.81 33.07 3.81
N ASP A 3 29.73 32.91 2.50
CA ASP A 3 28.67 32.12 1.84
C ASP A 3 28.88 30.64 2.16
N GLN A 4 28.60 30.23 3.41
CA GLN A 4 28.41 28.84 3.71
C GLN A 4 27.08 28.41 3.06
N PRO A 5 27.07 27.36 2.23
CA PRO A 5 25.84 26.87 1.62
C PRO A 5 24.86 26.51 2.74
N ALA A 6 23.67 27.09 2.69
CA ALA A 6 22.62 26.86 3.67
C ALA A 6 22.44 25.35 3.90
N SER A 7 22.86 24.85 5.06
CA SER A 7 22.73 23.43 5.42
C SER A 7 21.25 23.12 5.60
N SER A 8 20.68 22.34 4.68
CA SER A 8 19.29 21.90 4.78
C SER A 8 19.16 20.84 5.86
N VAL A 9 18.06 20.90 6.63
CA VAL A 9 17.76 19.95 7.68
C VAL A 9 16.33 19.42 7.49
N TYR A 10 16.14 18.13 7.58
CA TYR A 10 14.81 17.51 7.55
C TYR A 10 14.23 17.46 8.95
N LEU A 11 13.14 18.22 9.18
CA LEU A 11 12.46 18.28 10.46
C LEU A 11 11.16 17.46 10.43
N LYS A 12 11.12 16.38 11.20
CA LYS A 12 9.91 15.60 11.48
C LYS A 12 9.27 16.11 12.78
N ARG A 13 8.00 16.52 12.73
CA ARG A 13 7.24 16.95 13.91
C ARG A 13 6.13 15.98 14.23
N GLU A 14 5.98 15.64 15.49
CA GLU A 14 4.91 14.78 15.98
C GLU A 14 4.01 15.61 16.93
N PHE A 15 2.75 15.85 16.52
CA PHE A 15 1.81 16.70 17.25
C PHE A 15 0.83 15.93 18.14
N SER A 16 0.62 14.64 17.88
CA SER A 16 -0.21 13.77 18.70
C SER A 16 0.17 12.31 18.51
N SER A 17 0.33 11.60 19.60
CA SER A 17 0.37 10.14 19.57
C SER A 17 -1.05 9.60 19.67
N HIS A 18 -1.38 8.58 18.88
CA HIS A 18 -2.64 7.86 19.03
C HIS A 18 -2.68 7.23 20.43
N TRP A 19 -3.82 7.31 21.14
CA TRP A 19 -3.97 6.74 22.49
C TRP A 19 -3.52 5.27 22.60
N LYS A 20 -3.63 4.48 21.51
CA LYS A 20 -3.11 3.11 21.41
C LYS A 20 -1.57 3.02 21.48
N ASP A 21 -0.87 4.06 21.04
CA ASP A 21 0.59 4.15 21.09
C ASP A 21 1.07 4.56 22.50
N LEU A 22 0.18 5.12 23.33
CA LEU A 22 0.43 5.53 24.71
C LEU A 22 0.35 4.37 25.73
N PHE A 23 -0.58 3.45 25.53
CA PHE A 23 -0.85 2.39 26.51
C PHE A 23 0.12 1.20 26.43
N LEU A 24 0.60 0.83 25.24
CA LEU A 24 1.51 -0.31 25.07
C LEU A 24 2.86 -0.17 25.80
N PRO A 25 3.51 1.01 25.82
CA PRO A 25 4.75 1.21 26.55
C PRO A 25 4.55 1.30 28.08
N LEU A 26 3.43 1.84 28.54
CA LEU A 26 3.09 1.93 29.98
C LEU A 26 3.02 0.55 30.65
N PHE A 27 2.44 -0.44 29.96
CA PHE A 27 2.40 -1.84 30.44
C PHE A 27 3.78 -2.50 30.50
N LYS A 28 4.80 -1.91 29.86
CA LYS A 28 6.19 -2.42 29.85
C LYS A 28 7.13 -1.63 30.76
N GLY A 29 6.63 -0.69 31.56
CA GLY A 29 7.45 0.13 32.46
C GLY A 29 8.40 1.12 31.77
N LEU A 30 8.26 1.34 30.45
CA LEU A 30 9.21 2.10 29.61
C LEU A 30 8.82 3.58 29.41
N GLY A 31 7.80 4.09 30.09
CA GLY A 31 7.29 5.45 29.87
C GLY A 31 6.70 5.64 28.47
N VAL A 32 6.12 6.81 28.20
CA VAL A 32 5.53 7.11 26.89
C VAL A 32 6.63 7.43 25.87
N LEU A 33 6.87 6.51 24.95
CA LEU A 33 7.84 6.68 23.87
C LEU A 33 7.17 7.33 22.67
N THR A 34 7.65 8.51 22.25
CA THR A 34 7.25 9.12 20.98
C THR A 34 7.87 8.36 19.80
N LYS A 35 7.21 8.44 18.64
CA LYS A 35 7.77 7.88 17.40
C LYS A 35 9.10 8.52 17.04
N SER A 36 9.23 9.81 17.33
CA SER A 36 10.47 10.58 17.15
C SER A 36 11.62 10.01 17.99
N ARG A 37 11.35 9.66 19.25
CA ARG A 37 12.34 9.02 20.13
C ARG A 37 12.73 7.63 19.63
N CYS A 38 11.73 6.82 19.29
CA CYS A 38 12.00 5.48 18.74
C CYS A 38 12.87 5.54 17.48
N GLU A 39 12.58 6.49 16.58
CA GLU A 39 13.36 6.67 15.36
C GLU A 39 14.78 7.15 15.66
N TRP A 40 14.94 8.11 16.59
CA TRP A 40 16.24 8.59 17.05
C TRP A 40 17.14 7.44 17.56
N GLU A 41 16.62 6.62 18.48
CA GLU A 41 17.35 5.50 19.07
C GLU A 41 17.73 4.46 18.01
N HIS A 42 16.80 4.17 17.07
CA HIS A 42 17.07 3.24 15.98
C HIS A 42 18.13 3.75 15.00
N LEU A 43 18.11 5.04 14.65
CA LEU A 43 19.09 5.61 13.73
C LEU A 43 20.50 5.54 14.31
N TRP A 44 20.69 5.86 15.59
CA TRP A 44 21.97 5.68 16.28
C TRP A 44 22.42 4.23 16.29
N ALA A 45 21.51 3.31 16.63
CA ALA A 45 21.83 1.89 16.64
C ALA A 45 22.19 1.33 15.26
N LEU A 46 21.57 1.83 14.18
CA LEU A 46 21.90 1.48 12.79
C LEU A 46 23.31 1.93 12.42
N ARG A 47 23.63 3.19 12.72
CA ARG A 47 24.96 3.77 12.45
C ARG A 47 26.07 3.00 13.17
N GLN A 48 25.84 2.60 14.44
CA GLN A 48 26.77 1.75 15.18
C GLN A 48 26.99 0.38 14.53
N GLN A 49 26.04 -0.12 13.75
CA GLN A 49 26.17 -1.37 12.99
C GLN A 49 26.71 -1.15 11.56
N GLY A 50 27.14 0.07 11.20
CA GLY A 50 27.61 0.40 9.86
C GLY A 50 26.51 0.39 8.80
N ILE A 51 25.24 0.52 9.19
CA ILE A 51 24.10 0.57 8.28
C ILE A 51 23.83 2.03 7.93
N PHE A 52 23.83 2.35 6.64
CA PHE A 52 23.62 3.70 6.17
C PHE A 52 22.16 4.15 6.40
N CYS A 53 22.02 5.30 7.07
CA CYS A 53 20.75 5.95 7.38
C CYS A 53 21.01 7.46 7.56
N PRO A 54 19.95 8.30 7.62
CA PRO A 54 20.12 9.72 7.93
C PRO A 54 20.85 9.91 9.24
N GLU A 55 21.72 10.92 9.29
CA GLU A 55 22.35 11.33 10.54
C GLU A 55 21.34 12.06 11.42
N PRO A 56 21.08 11.56 12.65
CA PRO A 56 20.25 12.25 13.60
C PRO A 56 20.99 13.44 14.22
N ILE A 57 20.46 14.66 13.98
CA ILE A 57 21.10 15.92 14.43
C ILE A 57 20.57 16.31 15.82
N ALA A 58 19.25 16.33 15.98
CA ALA A 58 18.61 16.73 17.22
C ALA A 58 17.28 16.02 17.43
N TYR A 59 16.95 15.81 18.68
CA TYR A 59 15.69 15.24 19.11
C TYR A 59 15.23 15.95 20.37
N ALA A 60 13.94 16.25 20.48
CA ALA A 60 13.33 16.63 21.74
C ALA A 60 11.90 16.11 21.85
N GLN A 61 11.48 15.95 23.09
CA GLN A 61 10.13 15.53 23.45
C GLN A 61 9.65 16.39 24.62
N ALA A 62 8.39 16.84 24.56
CA ALA A 62 7.72 17.57 25.63
C ALA A 62 6.31 17.06 25.84
N GLY A 63 5.81 17.17 27.08
CA GLY A 63 4.48 16.75 27.49
C GLY A 63 4.41 15.28 27.93
N TRP A 64 3.70 15.04 29.04
CA TRP A 64 3.60 13.70 29.65
C TRP A 64 2.36 12.94 29.18
N ILE A 65 1.20 13.59 29.12
CA ILE A 65 -0.08 12.95 28.75
C ILE A 65 -0.29 12.93 27.22
N ARG A 66 0.16 13.98 26.54
CA ARG A 66 0.12 14.10 25.06
C ARG A 66 1.50 14.53 24.56
N PRO A 67 2.46 13.62 24.54
CA PRO A 67 3.81 13.96 24.16
C PRO A 67 3.85 14.48 22.73
N ARG A 68 4.52 15.61 22.56
CA ARG A 68 4.91 16.18 21.28
C ARG A 68 6.40 15.99 21.13
N GLY A 69 6.86 15.76 19.92
CA GLY A 69 8.27 15.59 19.70
C GLY A 69 8.69 16.10 18.33
N PHE A 70 9.98 16.29 18.19
CA PHE A 70 10.57 16.48 16.88
C PHE A 70 11.84 15.66 16.73
N LEU A 71 12.19 15.39 15.49
CA LEU A 71 13.44 14.77 15.11
C LEU A 71 14.01 15.54 13.90
N ALA A 72 15.21 16.04 14.04
CA ALA A 72 15.98 16.72 13.00
C ALA A 72 17.02 15.75 12.42
N LEU A 73 17.05 15.63 11.12
CA LEU A 73 17.90 14.72 10.36
C LEU A 73 18.73 15.48 9.33
N ALA A 74 19.95 15.06 9.12
CA ALA A 74 20.76 15.53 8.00
C ALA A 74 20.17 15.06 6.66
N PRO A 75 20.33 15.84 5.59
CA PRO A 75 19.95 15.44 4.26
C PRO A 75 20.71 14.18 3.83
N LEU A 76 20.05 13.34 3.05
CA LEU A 76 20.71 12.17 2.46
C LEU A 76 21.24 12.51 1.08
N PRO A 77 22.42 12.00 0.72
CA PRO A 77 22.89 12.03 -0.66
C PRO A 77 22.06 11.07 -1.52
N GLY A 78 22.00 11.35 -2.82
CA GLY A 78 21.32 10.50 -3.78
C GLY A 78 19.81 10.74 -3.86
N VAL A 79 19.08 9.71 -4.29
CA VAL A 79 17.64 9.79 -4.60
C VAL A 79 16.86 8.58 -4.05
N PRO A 80 15.55 8.74 -3.80
CA PRO A 80 14.70 7.60 -3.44
C PRO A 80 14.74 6.50 -4.51
N LEU A 81 14.82 5.25 -4.10
CA LEU A 81 14.93 4.09 -5.01
C LEU A 81 13.77 4.01 -6.00
N PHE A 82 12.55 4.39 -5.61
CA PHE A 82 11.41 4.40 -6.52
C PHE A 82 11.55 5.46 -7.62
N GLN A 83 12.18 6.59 -7.32
CA GLN A 83 12.46 7.66 -8.28
C GLN A 83 13.62 7.27 -9.18
N PHE A 84 14.65 6.65 -8.62
CA PHE A 84 15.78 6.10 -9.35
C PHE A 84 15.35 5.16 -10.48
N TRP A 85 14.43 4.23 -10.18
CA TRP A 85 13.91 3.29 -11.18
C TRP A 85 13.07 3.92 -12.29
N LYS A 86 12.58 5.13 -12.13
CA LYS A 86 11.89 5.87 -13.21
C LYS A 86 12.85 6.37 -14.27
N ASN A 87 14.09 6.64 -13.90
CA ASN A 87 15.13 7.05 -14.83
C ASN A 87 15.76 5.80 -15.47
N ARG A 88 15.35 5.50 -16.72
CA ARG A 88 15.75 4.28 -17.46
C ARG A 88 17.24 4.18 -17.73
N GLN A 89 17.97 5.29 -17.84
CA GLN A 89 19.40 5.31 -18.19
C GLN A 89 20.26 4.38 -17.34
N TRP A 90 19.96 4.25 -16.04
CA TRP A 90 20.71 3.41 -15.11
C TRP A 90 20.32 1.93 -15.15
N THR A 91 19.17 1.61 -15.73
CA THR A 91 18.62 0.25 -15.75
C THR A 91 18.90 -0.50 -17.05
N GLU A 92 19.36 0.19 -18.08
CA GLU A 92 19.61 -0.40 -19.40
C GLU A 92 20.88 -1.29 -19.42
N HIS A 93 21.90 -0.91 -18.65
CA HIS A 93 23.13 -1.70 -18.56
C HIS A 93 22.98 -2.85 -17.55
N ARG A 94 22.91 -4.08 -18.04
CA ARG A 94 22.74 -5.29 -17.24
C ARG A 94 23.72 -5.41 -16.07
N LYS A 95 25.00 -5.09 -16.29
CA LYS A 95 26.05 -5.16 -15.24
C LYS A 95 25.75 -4.17 -14.10
N THR A 96 25.43 -2.93 -14.41
CA THR A 96 25.08 -1.89 -13.45
C THR A 96 23.81 -2.26 -12.68
N ARG A 97 22.78 -2.73 -13.39
CA ARG A 97 21.53 -3.19 -12.80
C ARG A 97 21.75 -4.33 -11.78
N HIS A 98 22.53 -5.34 -12.15
CA HIS A 98 22.85 -6.46 -11.27
C HIS A 98 23.66 -6.01 -10.04
N ARG A 99 24.64 -5.09 -10.22
CA ARG A 99 25.40 -4.50 -9.13
C ARG A 99 24.48 -3.84 -8.11
N ILE A 100 23.58 -2.98 -8.56
CA ILE A 100 22.62 -2.27 -7.71
C ILE A 100 21.71 -3.25 -6.96
N ILE A 101 21.12 -4.23 -7.65
CA ILE A 101 20.25 -5.24 -7.02
C ILE A 101 21.00 -6.05 -5.97
N ARG A 102 22.26 -6.41 -6.25
CA ARG A 102 23.13 -7.10 -5.27
C ARG A 102 23.35 -6.22 -4.04
N THR A 103 23.73 -4.97 -4.21
CA THR A 103 23.97 -4.05 -3.08
C THR A 103 22.72 -3.86 -2.24
N ILE A 104 21.52 -3.72 -2.87
CA ILE A 104 20.26 -3.63 -2.13
C ILE A 104 20.03 -4.94 -1.33
N ALA A 105 20.26 -6.10 -1.93
CA ALA A 105 20.05 -7.39 -1.28
C ALA A 105 20.97 -7.58 -0.06
N GLU A 106 22.25 -7.24 -0.21
CA GLU A 106 23.27 -7.31 0.84
C GLU A 106 22.99 -6.33 1.97
N SER A 107 22.59 -5.09 1.65
CA SER A 107 22.21 -4.08 2.64
C SER A 107 20.98 -4.50 3.45
N VAL A 108 19.95 -5.07 2.79
CA VAL A 108 18.76 -5.60 3.49
C VAL A 108 19.12 -6.83 4.33
N ALA A 109 20.03 -7.68 3.86
CA ALA A 109 20.51 -8.83 4.64
C ALA A 109 21.26 -8.35 5.89
N HIS A 110 22.12 -7.33 5.76
CA HIS A 110 22.85 -6.71 6.87
C HIS A 110 21.87 -6.11 7.90
N LEU A 111 20.87 -5.32 7.46
CA LEU A 111 19.81 -4.78 8.32
C LEU A 111 19.12 -5.88 9.15
N HIS A 112 18.73 -6.98 8.49
CA HIS A 112 18.07 -8.10 9.16
C HIS A 112 19.02 -8.90 10.07
N ASN A 113 20.30 -9.03 9.74
CA ASN A 113 21.29 -9.70 10.57
C ASN A 113 21.62 -8.89 11.82
N ALA A 114 21.60 -7.56 11.72
CA ALA A 114 21.71 -6.65 12.87
C ALA A 114 20.45 -6.61 13.77
N GLY A 115 19.42 -7.42 13.44
CA GLY A 115 18.23 -7.61 14.26
C GLY A 115 17.10 -6.58 14.05
N PHE A 116 17.16 -5.77 12.98
CA PHE A 116 16.14 -4.76 12.72
C PHE A 116 14.94 -5.33 11.93
N ASP A 117 13.77 -5.40 12.59
CA ASP A 117 12.47 -5.62 11.96
C ASP A 117 11.95 -4.28 11.42
N GLN A 118 11.96 -4.10 10.10
CA GLN A 118 11.43 -2.92 9.42
C GLN A 118 10.14 -3.28 8.69
N PRO A 119 8.97 -3.15 9.35
CA PRO A 119 7.69 -3.54 8.75
C PRO A 119 7.30 -2.69 7.55
N ASP A 120 7.82 -1.48 7.46
CA ASP A 120 7.59 -0.53 6.38
C ASP A 120 8.77 -0.50 5.38
N LEU A 121 9.42 -1.64 5.16
CA LEU A 121 10.49 -1.78 4.17
C LEU A 121 9.89 -1.68 2.75
N TYR A 122 9.71 -0.45 2.28
CA TYR A 122 9.20 -0.13 0.94
C TYR A 122 10.29 0.53 0.09
N SER A 123 10.20 0.43 -1.22
CA SER A 123 11.14 1.06 -2.15
C SER A 123 11.26 2.59 -1.98
N LYS A 124 10.22 3.25 -1.50
CA LYS A 124 10.24 4.69 -1.17
C LYS A 124 11.05 5.02 0.09
N HIS A 125 11.30 4.04 0.95
CA HIS A 125 12.10 4.19 2.19
C HIS A 125 13.55 3.71 2.01
N LEU A 126 13.94 3.37 0.80
CA LEU A 126 15.30 3.12 0.39
C LEU A 126 15.79 4.28 -0.48
N TRP A 127 16.96 4.80 -0.18
CA TRP A 127 17.65 5.80 -0.99
C TRP A 127 18.91 5.20 -1.56
N ILE A 128 19.26 5.61 -2.77
CA ILE A 128 20.45 5.13 -3.46
C ILE A 128 21.34 6.33 -3.81
N GLU A 129 22.58 6.22 -3.43
CA GLU A 129 23.68 7.08 -3.86
C GLU A 129 24.55 6.27 -4.80
N LEU A 130 24.72 6.75 -6.03
CA LEU A 130 25.65 6.15 -6.98
C LEU A 130 27.03 6.75 -6.80
N LEU A 131 28.01 5.87 -6.67
CA LEU A 131 29.43 6.19 -6.70
C LEU A 131 30.04 5.58 -7.98
N PRO A 132 31.22 6.01 -8.42
CA PRO A 132 31.81 5.53 -9.68
C PRO A 132 31.84 4.01 -9.78
N GLU A 133 32.35 3.32 -8.76
CA GLU A 133 32.48 1.85 -8.77
C GLU A 133 31.44 1.12 -7.93
N THR A 134 30.67 1.83 -7.08
CA THR A 134 29.78 1.22 -6.10
C THR A 134 28.45 1.97 -6.00
N CYS A 135 27.57 1.56 -5.10
CA CYS A 135 26.44 2.34 -4.65
C CYS A 135 26.22 2.12 -3.17
N ARG A 136 25.67 3.13 -2.50
CA ARG A 136 25.23 3.04 -1.10
C ARG A 136 23.74 3.04 -1.02
N ILE A 137 23.21 2.23 -0.10
CA ILE A 137 21.77 2.14 0.16
C ILE A 137 21.50 2.66 1.57
N TYR A 138 20.74 3.74 1.65
CA TYR A 138 20.32 4.34 2.91
C TYR A 138 18.89 3.91 3.22
N PHE A 139 18.63 3.61 4.49
CA PHE A 139 17.32 3.24 5.00
C PHE A 139 16.73 4.41 5.78
N ILE A 140 15.45 4.72 5.55
CA ILE A 140 14.72 5.78 6.25
C ILE A 140 13.43 5.27 6.90
N ASP A 141 12.84 6.08 7.80
CA ASP A 141 11.55 5.87 8.44
C ASP A 141 11.50 4.64 9.37
N PHE A 142 12.23 4.75 10.48
CA PHE A 142 12.33 3.71 11.51
C PHE A 142 11.34 3.89 12.67
N GLN A 143 10.32 4.72 12.53
CA GLN A 143 9.34 5.01 13.59
C GLN A 143 8.60 3.75 14.09
N ARG A 144 8.39 2.76 13.23
CA ARG A 144 7.67 1.52 13.53
C ARG A 144 8.58 0.29 13.63
N SER A 145 9.87 0.50 13.52
CA SER A 145 10.86 -0.58 13.56
C SER A 145 11.05 -1.11 14.98
N ARG A 146 11.60 -2.28 15.07
CA ARG A 146 11.97 -2.90 16.34
C ARG A 146 13.34 -3.55 16.18
N ARG A 147 14.18 -3.43 17.20
CA ARG A 147 15.45 -4.15 17.28
C ARG A 147 15.27 -5.40 18.14
N LEU A 148 15.59 -6.55 17.59
CA LEU A 148 15.51 -7.86 18.24
C LEU A 148 16.91 -8.51 18.20
N ARG A 149 17.21 -9.36 19.19
CA ARG A 149 18.48 -10.08 19.20
C ARG A 149 18.70 -10.91 17.92
N LYS A 150 17.64 -11.52 17.39
CA LYS A 150 17.65 -12.29 16.14
C LYS A 150 16.27 -12.19 15.48
N LEU A 151 16.23 -11.91 14.19
CA LEU A 151 15.01 -11.97 13.41
C LEU A 151 14.68 -13.39 12.99
N SER A 152 13.44 -13.81 13.28
CA SER A 152 12.91 -15.06 12.73
C SER A 152 12.71 -14.95 11.20
N LEU A 153 12.79 -16.08 10.51
CA LEU A 153 12.52 -16.14 9.06
C LEU A 153 11.14 -15.58 8.70
N ARG A 154 10.13 -15.79 9.57
CA ARG A 154 8.79 -15.25 9.39
C ARG A 154 8.77 -13.72 9.30
N VAL A 155 9.55 -13.04 10.13
CA VAL A 155 9.69 -11.58 10.14
C VAL A 155 10.44 -11.12 8.89
N ARG A 156 11.56 -11.76 8.57
CA ARG A 156 12.35 -11.47 7.36
C ARG A 156 11.48 -11.57 6.09
N TRP A 157 10.71 -12.65 5.94
CA TRP A 157 9.81 -12.82 4.79
C TRP A 157 8.69 -11.78 4.75
N LYS A 158 8.23 -11.29 5.90
CA LYS A 158 7.26 -10.21 5.96
C LYS A 158 7.86 -8.91 5.42
N ASN A 159 9.07 -8.54 5.84
CA ASN A 159 9.75 -7.33 5.40
C ASN A 159 10.08 -7.40 3.90
N LEU A 160 10.63 -8.52 3.43
CA LEU A 160 10.89 -8.74 2.00
C LEU A 160 9.62 -8.72 1.14
N ALA A 161 8.49 -9.20 1.66
CA ALA A 161 7.21 -9.11 0.96
C ALA A 161 6.73 -7.66 0.84
N SER A 162 6.97 -6.80 1.84
CA SER A 162 6.68 -5.37 1.78
C SER A 162 7.52 -4.68 0.68
N LEU A 163 8.82 -4.97 0.64
CA LEU A 163 9.71 -4.47 -0.40
C LEU A 163 9.25 -4.94 -1.78
N ASN A 164 9.03 -6.24 -1.95
CA ASN A 164 8.60 -6.83 -3.21
C ASN A 164 7.25 -6.27 -3.70
N ALA A 165 6.31 -6.01 -2.79
CA ALA A 165 5.01 -5.42 -3.12
C ALA A 165 5.12 -3.96 -3.59
N SER A 166 6.11 -3.23 -3.10
CA SER A 166 6.32 -1.80 -3.40
C SER A 166 7.07 -1.53 -4.70
N VAL A 167 7.67 -2.56 -5.29
CA VAL A 167 8.39 -2.45 -6.58
C VAL A 167 7.46 -2.94 -7.70
N SER A 168 7.16 -2.05 -8.66
CA SER A 168 6.29 -2.39 -9.79
C SER A 168 6.92 -3.43 -10.73
N ALA A 169 6.10 -4.12 -11.53
CA ALA A 169 6.59 -5.07 -12.53
C ALA A 169 7.41 -4.39 -13.63
N GLY A 170 7.13 -3.11 -13.93
CA GLY A 170 7.91 -2.33 -14.89
C GLY A 170 9.29 -1.93 -14.38
N HIS A 171 9.52 -1.94 -13.07
CA HIS A 171 10.80 -1.57 -12.48
C HIS A 171 11.71 -2.77 -12.20
N ALA A 172 11.15 -3.93 -11.84
CA ALA A 172 11.93 -5.14 -11.59
C ALA A 172 11.23 -6.36 -12.20
N THR A 173 11.96 -7.06 -13.06
CA THR A 173 11.53 -8.31 -13.67
C THR A 173 11.48 -9.44 -12.64
N TRP A 174 10.93 -10.57 -13.03
CA TRP A 174 10.94 -11.76 -12.17
C TRP A 174 12.38 -12.25 -11.91
N THR A 175 13.23 -12.22 -12.92
CA THR A 175 14.65 -12.58 -12.81
C THR A 175 15.41 -11.68 -11.86
N ASP A 176 15.14 -10.37 -11.85
CA ASP A 176 15.74 -9.43 -10.89
C ASP A 176 15.36 -9.76 -9.43
N ARG A 177 14.10 -10.16 -9.22
CA ARG A 177 13.60 -10.54 -7.89
C ARG A 177 14.23 -11.82 -7.38
N LEU A 178 14.43 -12.80 -8.26
CA LEU A 178 15.13 -14.03 -7.94
C LEU A 178 16.63 -13.77 -7.70
N PHE A 179 17.25 -12.90 -8.51
CA PHE A 179 18.63 -12.48 -8.34
C PHE A 179 18.84 -11.78 -6.99
N PHE A 180 17.95 -10.84 -6.63
CA PHE A 180 17.93 -10.21 -5.30
C PHE A 180 17.87 -11.27 -4.18
N LEU A 181 16.89 -12.18 -4.24
CA LEU A 181 16.69 -13.17 -3.18
C LEU A 181 17.89 -14.11 -3.03
N ARG A 182 18.54 -14.49 -4.15
CA ARG A 182 19.76 -15.30 -4.15
C ARG A 182 20.87 -14.60 -3.38
N HIS A 183 21.12 -13.32 -3.66
CA HIS A 183 22.16 -12.54 -2.97
C HIS A 183 21.79 -12.27 -1.50
N TYR A 184 20.54 -11.99 -1.21
CA TYR A 184 20.05 -11.84 0.16
C TYR A 184 20.31 -13.11 1.02
N LEU A 185 20.06 -14.28 0.46
CA LEU A 185 20.28 -15.56 1.14
C LEU A 185 21.73 -16.07 1.09
N LYS A 186 22.59 -15.44 0.29
CA LYS A 186 23.97 -15.90 0.00
C LYS A 186 24.00 -17.34 -0.50
N ILE A 187 23.11 -17.71 -1.40
CA ILE A 187 22.97 -19.09 -1.90
C ILE A 187 23.43 -19.16 -3.36
N ALA A 188 24.23 -20.17 -3.67
CA ALA A 188 24.77 -20.39 -5.03
C ALA A 188 23.73 -20.97 -6.01
N GLY A 189 22.71 -21.70 -5.54
CA GLY A 189 21.75 -22.43 -6.38
C GLY A 189 20.29 -22.35 -5.91
N LEU A 190 19.39 -23.01 -6.63
CA LEU A 190 17.95 -23.08 -6.36
C LEU A 190 17.63 -24.29 -5.47
N ASN A 191 18.06 -24.27 -4.21
CA ASN A 191 17.80 -25.34 -3.24
C ASN A 191 16.36 -25.25 -2.64
N SER A 192 16.03 -26.22 -1.76
CA SER A 192 14.72 -26.26 -1.08
C SER A 192 14.46 -25.02 -0.22
N HIS A 193 15.49 -24.48 0.45
CA HIS A 193 15.41 -23.28 1.27
C HIS A 193 15.03 -22.04 0.42
N PHE A 194 15.66 -21.91 -0.76
CA PHE A 194 15.33 -20.83 -1.71
C PHE A 194 13.88 -20.93 -2.18
N ARG A 195 13.41 -22.14 -2.58
CA ARG A 195 12.03 -22.36 -3.00
C ARG A 195 11.02 -22.05 -1.90
N HIS A 196 11.33 -22.41 -0.65
CA HIS A 196 10.51 -22.10 0.52
C HIS A 196 10.40 -20.57 0.72
N ALA A 197 11.54 -19.86 0.66
CA ALA A 197 11.57 -18.40 0.77
C ALA A 197 10.72 -17.72 -0.30
N VAL A 198 10.84 -18.14 -1.57
CA VAL A 198 10.01 -17.64 -2.68
C VAL A 198 8.52 -17.83 -2.39
N LYS A 199 8.09 -19.05 -2.03
CA LYS A 199 6.69 -19.35 -1.69
C LYS A 199 6.18 -18.47 -0.54
N ALA A 200 6.95 -18.35 0.53
CA ALA A 200 6.59 -17.58 1.71
C ALA A 200 6.47 -16.08 1.44
N ILE A 201 7.38 -15.51 0.65
CA ILE A 201 7.36 -14.09 0.26
C ILE A 201 6.18 -13.81 -0.66
N LEU A 202 5.95 -14.66 -1.67
CA LEU A 202 4.84 -14.48 -2.62
C LEU A 202 3.47 -14.59 -1.95
N ALA A 203 3.28 -15.54 -1.05
CA ALA A 203 2.03 -15.67 -0.29
C ALA A 203 1.71 -14.39 0.52
N ARG A 204 2.74 -13.78 1.14
CA ARG A 204 2.58 -12.51 1.87
C ARG A 204 2.40 -11.31 0.94
N ASN A 205 3.17 -11.25 -0.14
CA ASN A 205 3.05 -10.22 -1.17
C ASN A 205 1.63 -10.15 -1.73
N ASN A 206 1.03 -11.29 -2.04
CA ASN A 206 -0.34 -11.36 -2.52
C ASN A 206 -1.35 -10.80 -1.50
N ARG A 207 -1.16 -11.07 -0.20
CA ARG A 207 -1.98 -10.48 0.87
C ARG A 207 -1.82 -8.96 0.97
N LEU A 208 -0.59 -8.45 0.83
CA LEU A 208 -0.31 -7.01 0.86
C LEU A 208 -0.90 -6.29 -0.35
N LYS A 209 -0.70 -6.82 -1.56
CA LYS A 209 -1.30 -6.25 -2.78
C LYS A 209 -2.81 -6.14 -2.70
N LYS A 210 -3.48 -7.11 -2.06
CA LYS A 210 -4.92 -7.07 -1.82
C LYS A 210 -5.32 -5.94 -0.87
N ARG A 211 -4.59 -5.77 0.25
CA ARG A 211 -4.83 -4.65 1.19
C ARG A 211 -4.56 -3.29 0.54
N HIS A 212 -3.54 -3.18 -0.31
CA HIS A 212 -3.26 -1.96 -1.07
C HIS A 212 -4.31 -1.66 -2.14
N LYS A 213 -4.88 -2.67 -2.80
CA LYS A 213 -6.03 -2.48 -3.70
C LYS A 213 -7.18 -1.81 -2.97
N PHE A 214 -7.55 -2.27 -1.76
CA PHE A 214 -8.61 -1.62 -0.97
C PHE A 214 -8.31 -0.16 -0.63
N ARG A 215 -7.08 0.17 -0.23
CA ARG A 215 -6.68 1.57 0.05
C ARG A 215 -6.65 2.43 -1.22
N HIS A 216 -6.30 1.84 -2.34
CA HIS A 216 -6.31 2.54 -3.62
C HIS A 216 -7.74 2.84 -4.09
N TRP A 217 -8.70 1.98 -3.77
CA TRP A 217 -10.12 2.21 -3.97
C TRP A 217 -10.62 3.46 -3.24
N ASP A 218 -10.38 3.53 -1.93
CA ASP A 218 -10.77 4.69 -1.14
C ASP A 218 -10.12 5.97 -1.68
N SER A 219 -8.87 5.89 -2.14
CA SER A 219 -8.17 7.05 -2.71
C SER A 219 -8.69 7.45 -4.10
N LEU A 220 -9.13 6.50 -4.93
CA LEU A 220 -9.74 6.79 -6.24
C LEU A 220 -11.13 7.37 -6.08
N VAL A 221 -11.94 6.80 -5.20
CA VAL A 221 -13.26 7.33 -4.86
C VAL A 221 -13.14 8.76 -4.34
N THR A 222 -12.20 9.03 -3.42
CA THR A 222 -11.95 10.37 -2.89
C THR A 222 -11.46 11.36 -3.97
N LYS A 223 -10.63 10.90 -4.91
CA LYS A 223 -10.14 11.74 -6.02
C LYS A 223 -11.21 12.00 -7.08
N SER A 224 -12.05 11.01 -7.38
CA SER A 224 -13.21 11.14 -8.27
C SER A 224 -14.21 12.13 -7.71
N SER A 225 -14.50 12.08 -6.40
CA SER A 225 -15.39 13.03 -5.72
C SER A 225 -14.91 14.48 -5.77
N ILE A 226 -13.61 14.73 -5.93
CA ILE A 226 -13.04 16.10 -6.02
C ILE A 226 -13.20 16.70 -7.42
N ARG A 227 -13.36 15.91 -8.49
CA ARG A 227 -13.32 16.42 -9.87
C ARG A 227 -14.65 16.64 -10.55
N SER A 228 -15.64 15.76 -10.39
CA SER A 228 -16.94 15.92 -11.07
C SER A 228 -18.06 15.00 -10.58
N GLN A 229 -17.76 13.94 -9.82
CA GLN A 229 -18.75 12.99 -9.33
C GLN A 229 -18.54 12.70 -7.84
N PRO A 230 -19.28 13.36 -6.94
CA PRO A 230 -19.16 13.13 -5.50
C PRO A 230 -19.72 11.76 -5.13
N ILE A 231 -18.83 10.76 -5.05
CA ILE A 231 -19.16 9.41 -4.59
C ILE A 231 -18.87 9.31 -3.10
N PHE A 232 -19.85 8.87 -2.32
CA PHE A 232 -19.70 8.62 -0.89
C PHE A 232 -20.10 7.19 -0.54
N ARG A 233 -19.60 6.71 0.58
CA ARG A 233 -19.95 5.40 1.11
C ARG A 233 -21.18 5.54 2.00
N LEU A 234 -22.18 4.68 1.78
CA LEU A 234 -23.30 4.54 2.71
C LEU A 234 -22.82 3.81 3.96
N ASP A 235 -23.12 4.36 5.13
CA ASP A 235 -22.74 3.80 6.41
C ASP A 235 -23.21 2.34 6.56
N GLN A 236 -22.35 1.52 7.14
CA GLN A 236 -22.54 0.08 7.40
C GLN A 236 -22.81 -0.81 6.17
N SER A 237 -22.91 -0.26 4.97
CA SER A 237 -23.03 -1.04 3.74
C SER A 237 -21.72 -0.99 2.96
N HIS A 238 -21.35 -2.09 2.31
CA HIS A 238 -20.25 -2.11 1.35
C HIS A 238 -20.73 -1.54 -0.01
N MET A 239 -21.39 -0.38 0.03
CA MET A 239 -21.97 0.29 -1.10
C MET A 239 -21.47 1.73 -1.21
N TRP A 240 -21.05 2.13 -2.39
CA TRP A 240 -20.67 3.49 -2.75
C TRP A 240 -21.69 4.05 -3.73
N VAL A 241 -22.14 5.26 -3.48
CA VAL A 241 -23.20 5.92 -4.25
C VAL A 241 -22.71 7.29 -4.70
N ASN A 242 -23.00 7.64 -5.94
CA ASN A 242 -22.81 8.98 -6.44
C ASN A 242 -23.91 9.89 -5.86
N LYS A 243 -23.49 11.02 -5.29
CA LYS A 243 -24.36 11.98 -4.60
C LYS A 243 -25.52 12.45 -5.49
N ASP A 244 -25.28 12.68 -6.78
CA ASP A 244 -26.28 13.16 -7.73
C ASP A 244 -27.41 12.15 -7.98
N PHE A 245 -27.17 10.86 -7.71
CA PHE A 245 -28.15 9.78 -7.92
C PHE A 245 -28.68 9.18 -6.61
N HIS A 246 -28.21 9.65 -5.46
CA HIS A 246 -28.56 9.04 -4.17
C HIS A 246 -30.06 9.07 -3.90
N GLN A 247 -30.70 10.22 -4.09
CA GLN A 247 -32.12 10.37 -3.85
C GLN A 247 -32.97 9.49 -4.80
N VAL A 248 -32.64 9.50 -6.08
CA VAL A 248 -33.34 8.71 -7.12
C VAL A 248 -33.17 7.19 -6.85
N LEU A 249 -32.01 6.76 -6.42
CA LEU A 249 -31.77 5.36 -6.08
C LEU A 249 -32.51 4.95 -4.80
N SER A 250 -32.54 5.82 -3.79
CA SER A 250 -33.23 5.56 -2.52
C SER A 250 -34.75 5.48 -2.71
N SER A 251 -35.38 6.40 -3.45
CA SER A 251 -36.83 6.38 -3.75
C SER A 251 -37.22 5.17 -4.59
N ALA A 252 -36.32 4.67 -5.45
CA ALA A 252 -36.54 3.45 -6.23
C ALA A 252 -36.21 2.13 -5.45
N GLY A 253 -35.97 2.22 -4.16
CA GLY A 253 -35.69 1.04 -3.33
C GLY A 253 -34.27 0.47 -3.42
N PHE A 254 -33.33 1.22 -4.01
CA PHE A 254 -31.90 0.83 -4.13
C PHE A 254 -31.08 1.31 -2.92
N SER A 255 -31.61 1.11 -1.71
CA SER A 255 -31.04 1.66 -0.47
C SER A 255 -29.77 0.94 0.02
N ASN A 256 -29.57 -0.30 -0.36
CA ASN A 256 -28.39 -1.10 0.03
C ASN A 256 -28.13 -2.25 -0.95
N VAL A 257 -26.97 -2.88 -0.85
CA VAL A 257 -26.57 -3.98 -1.77
C VAL A 257 -27.56 -5.14 -1.74
N LYS A 258 -28.11 -5.50 -0.57
CA LYS A 258 -29.09 -6.60 -0.47
C LYS A 258 -30.38 -6.27 -1.20
N ALA A 259 -30.87 -5.03 -1.06
CA ALA A 259 -32.07 -4.56 -1.76
C ALA A 259 -31.84 -4.58 -3.28
N ILE A 260 -30.71 -4.05 -3.74
CA ILE A 260 -30.32 -4.06 -5.16
C ILE A 260 -30.25 -5.47 -5.73
N MET A 261 -29.71 -6.41 -4.98
CA MET A 261 -29.62 -7.82 -5.43
C MET A 261 -30.96 -8.53 -5.53
N LYS A 262 -31.99 -8.06 -4.84
CA LYS A 262 -33.36 -8.61 -4.87
C LYS A 262 -34.29 -7.89 -5.86
N GLN A 263 -33.90 -6.68 -6.29
CA GLN A 263 -34.76 -5.82 -7.12
C GLN A 263 -35.02 -6.44 -8.51
N SER A 264 -36.27 -6.59 -8.90
CA SER A 264 -36.69 -7.20 -10.17
C SER A 264 -37.69 -6.35 -10.99
N SER A 265 -37.89 -5.09 -10.59
CA SER A 265 -38.84 -4.18 -11.26
C SER A 265 -38.37 -3.61 -12.61
N GLY A 266 -37.13 -3.86 -12.97
CA GLY A 266 -36.55 -3.42 -14.24
C GLY A 266 -36.77 -4.40 -15.39
N THR A 267 -36.30 -4.03 -16.57
CA THR A 267 -36.26 -4.90 -17.74
C THR A 267 -34.98 -5.73 -17.76
N LEU A 268 -35.13 -7.05 -17.72
CA LEU A 268 -33.99 -7.95 -17.84
C LEU A 268 -33.48 -7.99 -19.29
N LEU A 269 -32.27 -7.50 -19.51
CA LEU A 269 -31.66 -7.47 -20.86
C LEU A 269 -30.88 -8.76 -21.17
N ARG A 270 -30.21 -9.32 -20.16
CA ARG A 270 -29.39 -10.53 -20.34
C ARG A 270 -29.24 -11.29 -19.05
N ARG A 271 -29.37 -12.61 -19.12
CA ARG A 271 -29.09 -13.53 -18.00
C ARG A 271 -28.02 -14.54 -18.40
N LEU A 272 -27.00 -14.68 -17.58
CA LEU A 272 -25.96 -15.68 -17.66
C LEU A 272 -25.91 -16.42 -16.30
N PRO A 273 -25.28 -17.60 -16.20
CA PRO A 273 -25.25 -18.38 -14.94
C PRO A 273 -24.69 -17.62 -13.72
N ASN A 274 -23.83 -16.65 -13.94
CA ASN A 274 -23.15 -15.87 -12.89
C ASN A 274 -23.36 -14.36 -13.01
N ARG A 275 -24.18 -13.89 -13.96
CA ARG A 275 -24.36 -12.46 -14.22
C ARG A 275 -25.74 -12.15 -14.79
N GLU A 276 -26.33 -11.06 -14.32
CA GLU A 276 -27.53 -10.46 -14.88
C GLU A 276 -27.30 -9.01 -15.24
N ASN A 277 -27.85 -8.56 -16.37
CA ASN A 277 -27.87 -7.18 -16.79
C ASN A 277 -29.34 -6.74 -16.84
N TRP A 278 -29.66 -5.68 -16.13
CA TRP A 278 -30.99 -5.10 -16.04
C TRP A 278 -30.96 -3.67 -16.50
N ARG A 279 -32.05 -3.19 -17.10
CA ARG A 279 -32.31 -1.80 -17.41
C ARG A 279 -33.41 -1.28 -16.50
N TYR A 280 -33.17 -0.13 -15.88
CA TYR A 280 -34.14 0.57 -15.04
C TYR A 280 -34.37 1.97 -15.57
N GLU A 281 -35.59 2.44 -15.40
CA GLU A 281 -35.99 3.81 -15.66
C GLU A 281 -36.34 4.45 -14.32
N PHE A 282 -35.68 5.54 -13.99
CA PHE A 282 -35.86 6.27 -12.76
C PHE A 282 -36.54 7.62 -13.10
N THR A 283 -37.70 7.89 -12.51
CA THR A 283 -38.39 9.15 -12.63
C THR A 283 -37.95 10.06 -11.50
N GLN A 284 -37.54 11.27 -11.81
CA GLN A 284 -37.16 12.27 -10.83
C GLN A 284 -38.41 13.13 -10.53
N GLU A 285 -38.83 13.21 -9.25
CA GLU A 285 -40.07 13.90 -8.84
C GLU A 285 -40.14 15.38 -9.23
N ASN A 286 -38.97 16.02 -9.43
CA ASN A 286 -38.88 17.46 -9.73
C ASN A 286 -38.54 17.80 -11.18
N HIS A 287 -38.31 16.82 -12.04
CA HIS A 287 -37.99 17.05 -13.45
C HIS A 287 -38.70 16.02 -14.32
N LEU A 288 -39.34 16.47 -15.41
CA LEU A 288 -39.93 15.64 -16.48
C LEU A 288 -38.90 14.70 -17.19
N SER A 289 -37.71 14.51 -16.65
CA SER A 289 -36.66 13.73 -17.27
C SER A 289 -36.53 12.33 -16.63
N THR A 290 -36.63 11.30 -17.46
CA THR A 290 -36.39 9.92 -17.07
C THR A 290 -34.91 9.62 -17.17
N ILE A 291 -34.32 9.10 -16.09
CA ILE A 291 -32.93 8.62 -16.06
C ILE A 291 -32.93 7.12 -16.36
N VAL A 292 -32.21 6.72 -17.39
CA VAL A 292 -32.02 5.30 -17.70
C VAL A 292 -30.71 4.79 -17.05
N GLY A 293 -30.85 3.81 -16.19
CA GLY A 293 -29.70 3.15 -15.52
C GLY A 293 -29.57 1.68 -15.91
N TYR A 294 -28.34 1.20 -15.94
CA TYR A 294 -28.03 -0.20 -16.20
C TYR A 294 -27.42 -0.85 -14.96
N LEU A 295 -28.08 -1.87 -14.43
CA LEU A 295 -27.62 -2.63 -13.29
C LEU A 295 -26.97 -3.94 -13.77
N LYS A 296 -25.72 -4.16 -13.37
CA LYS A 296 -25.01 -5.43 -13.58
C LYS A 296 -24.88 -6.15 -12.23
N ARG A 297 -25.56 -7.27 -12.08
CA ARG A 297 -25.45 -8.15 -10.92
C ARG A 297 -24.51 -9.28 -11.22
N HIS A 298 -23.54 -9.51 -10.35
CA HIS A 298 -22.62 -10.65 -10.42
C HIS A 298 -22.94 -11.58 -9.26
N CYS A 299 -23.42 -12.79 -9.59
CA CYS A 299 -23.74 -13.83 -8.62
C CYS A 299 -22.71 -14.94 -8.69
N GLU A 300 -21.72 -14.92 -7.81
CA GLU A 300 -20.79 -16.07 -7.72
C GLU A 300 -21.49 -17.27 -7.14
N LYS A 301 -21.68 -18.32 -7.92
CA LYS A 301 -22.00 -19.66 -7.37
C LYS A 301 -20.83 -20.07 -6.48
N LYS A 302 -21.10 -20.26 -5.18
CA LYS A 302 -20.10 -20.79 -4.23
C LYS A 302 -19.66 -22.17 -4.73
N ARG A 303 -18.57 -22.24 -5.46
CA ARG A 303 -17.93 -23.52 -5.79
C ARG A 303 -17.48 -24.15 -4.49
N LEU A 304 -17.91 -25.35 -4.18
CA LEU A 304 -17.52 -26.13 -2.98
C LEU A 304 -15.99 -26.19 -2.78
N TRP A 305 -15.23 -26.17 -3.86
CA TRP A 305 -13.78 -26.12 -3.87
C TRP A 305 -13.17 -24.84 -3.23
N LYS A 306 -13.90 -23.72 -3.17
CA LYS A 306 -13.44 -22.50 -2.48
C LYS A 306 -13.56 -22.62 -0.95
N ARG A 307 -14.37 -23.55 -0.43
CA ARG A 307 -14.50 -23.79 1.02
C ARG A 307 -13.31 -24.54 1.63
N LEU A 308 -12.60 -25.34 0.85
CA LEU A 308 -11.42 -26.10 1.31
C LEU A 308 -10.13 -25.28 1.32
N ASN A 309 -10.08 -24.14 0.63
CA ASN A 309 -8.94 -23.23 0.66
C ASN A 309 -9.20 -22.07 1.62
N PHE A 310 -9.00 -22.29 2.91
CA PHE A 310 -9.05 -21.27 3.99
C PHE A 310 -8.20 -20.02 3.70
N HIS A 311 -7.30 -20.05 2.73
CA HIS A 311 -6.44 -18.97 2.31
C HIS A 311 -7.09 -18.00 1.30
N TYR A 312 -8.27 -18.33 0.75
CA TYR A 312 -8.95 -17.53 -0.27
C TYR A 312 -10.08 -16.64 0.24
N GLN A 313 -10.45 -16.74 1.51
CA GLN A 313 -11.62 -16.02 2.06
C GLN A 313 -11.47 -14.48 2.17
N HIS A 314 -10.28 -13.92 1.93
CA HIS A 314 -10.07 -12.46 1.96
C HIS A 314 -9.90 -11.82 0.58
N GLN A 315 -10.33 -12.49 -0.48
CA GLN A 315 -10.19 -12.03 -1.84
C GLN A 315 -11.50 -12.06 -2.58
N LEU A 316 -12.31 -11.09 -2.46
CA LEU A 316 -13.29 -10.88 -3.54
C LEU A 316 -13.65 -9.40 -3.57
N THR A 317 -12.91 -8.64 -4.34
CA THR A 317 -13.54 -7.61 -5.13
C THR A 317 -14.36 -8.36 -6.17
N SER A 318 -15.68 -8.23 -6.13
CA SER A 318 -16.56 -8.78 -7.15
C SER A 318 -16.19 -8.23 -8.54
N GLU A 319 -16.58 -8.92 -9.60
CA GLU A 319 -16.41 -8.41 -10.95
C GLU A 319 -17.08 -7.04 -11.13
N GLY A 320 -18.21 -6.80 -10.43
CA GLY A 320 -18.89 -5.50 -10.43
C GLY A 320 -18.05 -4.39 -9.83
N CYS A 321 -17.36 -4.65 -8.71
CA CYS A 321 -16.41 -3.69 -8.15
C CYS A 321 -15.18 -3.49 -9.04
N GLN A 322 -14.72 -4.52 -9.70
CA GLN A 322 -13.62 -4.40 -10.67
C GLN A 322 -14.01 -3.51 -11.85
N GLU A 323 -15.23 -3.65 -12.35
CA GLU A 323 -15.75 -2.82 -13.45
C GLU A 323 -15.92 -1.37 -13.00
N ALA A 324 -16.47 -1.12 -11.81
CA ALA A 324 -16.56 0.21 -11.23
C ALA A 324 -15.16 0.87 -11.09
N HIS A 325 -14.15 0.10 -10.68
CA HIS A 325 -12.78 0.58 -10.66
C HIS A 325 -12.28 1.03 -12.03
N ASN A 326 -12.52 0.25 -13.05
CA ASN A 326 -12.10 0.60 -14.41
C ASN A 326 -12.81 1.89 -14.88
N VAL A 327 -14.11 2.05 -14.59
CA VAL A 327 -14.85 3.28 -14.91
C VAL A 327 -14.26 4.49 -14.20
N LEU A 328 -14.02 4.41 -12.88
CA LEU A 328 -13.40 5.49 -12.11
C LEU A 328 -11.96 5.81 -12.55
N THR A 329 -11.22 4.80 -12.99
CA THR A 329 -9.88 5.00 -13.54
C THR A 329 -9.90 5.72 -14.87
N LEU A 330 -10.83 5.37 -15.75
CA LEU A 330 -11.04 6.05 -17.03
C LEU A 330 -11.44 7.51 -16.81
N GLU A 331 -12.36 7.77 -15.90
CA GLU A 331 -12.78 9.11 -15.52
C GLU A 331 -11.63 9.94 -14.96
N HIS A 332 -10.81 9.35 -14.09
CA HIS A 332 -9.64 10.02 -13.53
C HIS A 332 -8.62 10.44 -14.61
N ASN A 333 -8.54 9.67 -15.70
CA ASN A 333 -7.68 9.97 -16.84
C ASN A 333 -8.35 10.84 -17.92
N GLY A 334 -9.52 11.41 -17.64
CA GLY A 334 -10.24 12.30 -18.57
C GLY A 334 -11.00 11.58 -19.69
N ILE A 335 -11.11 10.24 -19.61
CA ILE A 335 -11.82 9.41 -20.59
C ILE A 335 -13.23 9.13 -20.04
N LEU A 336 -14.18 10.02 -20.31
CA LEU A 336 -15.56 9.94 -19.80
C LEU A 336 -16.50 9.43 -20.87
N ARG A 337 -17.27 8.37 -20.56
CA ARG A 337 -18.43 7.95 -21.37
C ARG A 337 -19.62 7.45 -20.56
N MET A 338 -19.46 6.98 -19.32
CA MET A 338 -20.54 6.50 -18.47
C MET A 338 -20.44 7.11 -17.08
N ARG A 339 -21.58 7.55 -16.53
CA ARG A 339 -21.64 8.00 -15.13
C ARG A 339 -21.93 6.80 -14.23
N LEU A 340 -21.08 6.61 -13.24
CA LEU A 340 -21.27 5.57 -12.24
C LEU A 340 -22.30 6.06 -11.21
N MET A 341 -23.44 5.38 -11.09
CA MET A 341 -24.50 5.72 -10.14
C MET A 341 -24.19 5.15 -8.74
N ALA A 342 -23.87 3.86 -8.68
CA ALA A 342 -23.52 3.16 -7.45
C ALA A 342 -22.78 1.86 -7.74
N PHE A 343 -22.04 1.36 -6.76
CA PHE A 343 -21.47 0.02 -6.77
C PHE A 343 -21.30 -0.51 -5.34
N GLY A 344 -21.23 -1.82 -5.19
CA GLY A 344 -21.03 -2.42 -3.89
C GLY A 344 -20.92 -3.93 -3.93
N GLU A 345 -20.63 -4.52 -2.78
CA GLU A 345 -20.50 -5.96 -2.58
C GLU A 345 -21.30 -6.43 -1.37
N HIS A 346 -21.92 -7.58 -1.50
CA HIS A 346 -22.46 -8.30 -0.36
C HIS A 346 -21.52 -9.48 -0.04
N LYS A 347 -21.00 -9.50 1.19
CA LYS A 347 -20.20 -10.62 1.72
C LYS A 347 -21.07 -11.75 2.20
#